data_e18f1b2c0a74b34cdfc2d813bf65258b
#
_entry.id   e18f1b2c0a74b34cdfc2d813bf65258b
#
_cell.length_a   1.000
_cell.length_b   1.000
_cell.length_c   1.000
_cell.angle_alpha   90.00
_cell.angle_beta   90.00
_cell.angle_gamma   90.00
#
_symmetry.space_group_name_H-M   'P 1'
#
loop_
_entity.id
_entity.type
_entity.pdbx_description
1 polymer ?
#
loop_
_entity_poly.entity_id
_entity_poly.type
_entity_poly.pdbx_seq_one_letter_code
_entity_poly.pdbx_strand_id
1 'polypeptide(L)'
;MTKISNNIFLSDGKLLTQEAKLNVLSLFDGISCGQVALEKAGIDVNKYFASEIDKHAIKVTQANYPNTIQLGNVEFVTKEMVNHKINLLIGGSPCQGFSFSGKQLNFEDPRSKLFFEFVRLVKELKPKYWLLENVVMKQEYQDVISKYLGVEPIKLNSTLTSAQNRVRLYWANFEITEPKDQGIKLQDVLETTEMIGPSAIRGRRLNKATILGRRLDSRGKRQDYDKTIPITQCLEVRATNTDKSNCLTTVAKDTVLTTMPIGRHPDAFNKKLPYRNYTKIERCRLMNLPDNYCDEISLNQTVKATGNGWDVGMITHILKGMSEKKEGKKKILLRADTHEPPSLALI
;
A
#
# COMPACT_ATOMS: atom_id res chain seq x y z
N MET A 1 -1.11 48.23 4.17
CA MET A 1 -0.15 47.37 4.90
C MET A 1 0.44 46.39 3.91
N THR A 2 1.69 46.61 3.56
CA THR A 2 2.44 45.97 2.48
C THR A 2 2.84 44.57 2.90
N LYS A 3 2.49 43.55 2.14
CA LYS A 3 2.97 42.17 2.32
C LYS A 3 4.46 42.14 1.97
N ILE A 4 5.29 41.91 2.97
CA ILE A 4 6.72 41.64 2.79
C ILE A 4 6.84 40.16 2.33
N SER A 5 7.13 39.95 1.06
CA SER A 5 7.55 38.65 0.55
C SER A 5 9.04 38.50 0.87
N ASN A 6 9.40 37.54 1.70
CA ASN A 6 10.78 37.17 1.95
C ASN A 6 11.34 36.46 0.73
N ASN A 7 11.90 37.22 -0.19
CA ASN A 7 12.68 36.70 -1.32
C ASN A 7 14.13 36.53 -0.85
N ILE A 8 14.61 35.29 -0.77
CA ILE A 8 16.03 34.99 -0.54
C ILE A 8 16.69 34.88 -1.91
N PHE A 9 17.67 35.73 -2.19
CA PHE A 9 18.47 35.67 -3.41
C PHE A 9 19.75 34.88 -3.16
N LEU A 10 20.10 34.00 -4.10
CA LEU A 10 21.44 33.41 -4.15
C LEU A 10 22.42 34.44 -4.73
N SER A 11 23.71 34.26 -4.48
CA SER A 11 24.80 35.12 -4.95
C SER A 11 24.88 35.26 -6.47
N ASP A 12 24.17 34.42 -7.22
CA ASP A 12 24.07 34.41 -8.69
C ASP A 12 22.78 35.07 -9.23
N GLY A 13 22.00 35.73 -8.36
CA GLY A 13 20.79 36.47 -8.75
C GLY A 13 19.56 35.60 -9.09
N LYS A 14 19.63 34.27 -8.91
CA LYS A 14 18.47 33.40 -9.06
C LYS A 14 17.53 33.51 -7.87
N LEU A 15 16.27 33.84 -8.15
CA LEU A 15 15.17 33.77 -7.17
C LEU A 15 14.94 32.29 -6.79
N LEU A 16 15.17 31.94 -5.54
CA LEU A 16 14.62 30.72 -4.97
C LEU A 16 13.11 30.92 -4.76
N THR A 17 12.30 30.48 -5.70
CA THR A 17 10.87 30.30 -5.41
C THR A 17 10.77 29.11 -4.46
N GLN A 18 10.61 29.37 -3.16
CA GLN A 18 10.29 28.33 -2.20
C GLN A 18 8.98 27.68 -2.69
N GLU A 19 9.05 26.42 -3.11
CA GLU A 19 7.84 25.70 -3.51
C GLU A 19 6.87 25.73 -2.32
N ALA A 20 5.63 26.13 -2.58
CA ALA A 20 4.62 26.29 -1.54
C ALA A 20 4.36 24.92 -0.91
N LYS A 21 4.54 24.81 0.41
CA LYS A 21 4.24 23.58 1.17
C LYS A 21 2.82 23.09 0.89
N LEU A 22 2.66 21.78 0.71
CA LEU A 22 1.38 21.18 0.35
C LEU A 22 0.49 20.94 1.59
N ASN A 23 -0.80 21.17 1.43
CA ASN A 23 -1.81 20.57 2.31
C ASN A 23 -2.27 19.26 1.69
N VAL A 24 -2.14 18.18 2.45
CA VAL A 24 -2.39 16.81 2.02
C VAL A 24 -3.59 16.24 2.76
N LEU A 25 -4.47 15.56 2.04
CA LEU A 25 -5.51 14.71 2.61
C LEU A 25 -5.25 13.27 2.19
N SER A 26 -5.03 12.41 3.17
CA SER A 26 -4.85 10.97 2.98
C SER A 26 -6.07 10.22 3.48
N LEU A 27 -6.69 9.43 2.61
CA LEU A 27 -7.84 8.60 2.91
C LEU A 27 -7.40 7.15 3.06
N PHE A 28 -7.95 6.46 4.07
CA PHE A 28 -7.52 5.10 4.42
C PHE A 28 -6.02 5.07 4.73
N ASP A 29 -5.58 6.05 5.51
CA ASP A 29 -4.17 6.42 5.67
C ASP A 29 -3.28 5.28 6.21
N GLY A 30 -3.87 4.34 6.94
CA GLY A 30 -3.15 3.25 7.58
C GLY A 30 -2.09 3.79 8.54
N ILE A 31 -0.86 3.33 8.36
CA ILE A 31 0.30 3.77 9.14
C ILE A 31 1.05 4.95 8.50
N SER A 32 0.36 5.79 7.75
CA SER A 32 0.91 6.99 7.10
C SER A 32 2.14 6.76 6.18
N CYS A 33 2.15 5.68 5.44
CA CYS A 33 3.18 5.44 4.42
C CYS A 33 3.29 6.61 3.42
N GLY A 34 2.18 7.33 3.20
CA GLY A 34 2.13 8.54 2.37
C GLY A 34 2.99 9.67 2.90
N GLN A 35 3.03 9.91 4.22
CA GLN A 35 3.89 10.93 4.84
C GLN A 35 5.36 10.59 4.67
N VAL A 36 5.75 9.33 4.95
CA VAL A 36 7.13 8.86 4.74
C VAL A 36 7.55 9.01 3.27
N ALA A 37 6.63 8.74 2.35
CA ALA A 37 6.90 8.86 0.91
C ALA A 37 7.08 10.32 0.48
N LEU A 38 6.27 11.25 1.01
CA LEU A 38 6.41 12.70 0.77
C LEU A 38 7.74 13.22 1.29
N GLU A 39 8.13 12.84 2.51
CA GLU A 39 9.40 13.20 3.11
C GLU A 39 10.58 12.68 2.25
N LYS A 40 10.58 11.40 1.87
CA LYS A 40 11.60 10.81 0.99
C LYS A 40 11.61 11.39 -0.42
N ALA A 41 10.49 11.93 -0.88
CA ALA A 41 10.42 12.64 -2.16
C ALA A 41 10.94 14.07 -2.09
N GLY A 42 11.22 14.60 -0.88
CA GLY A 42 11.63 16.00 -0.66
C GLY A 42 10.47 16.98 -0.84
N ILE A 43 9.23 16.54 -0.63
CA ILE A 43 8.03 17.36 -0.79
C ILE A 43 7.62 17.91 0.57
N ASP A 44 7.69 19.23 0.71
CA ASP A 44 7.31 19.93 1.94
C ASP A 44 5.80 19.92 2.19
N VAL A 45 5.40 19.45 3.38
CA VAL A 45 4.01 19.41 3.83
C VAL A 45 3.75 20.51 4.86
N ASN A 46 2.68 21.28 4.67
CA ASN A 46 2.20 22.27 5.63
C ASN A 46 1.22 21.66 6.64
N LYS A 47 0.20 20.98 6.14
CA LYS A 47 -0.79 20.25 6.93
C LYS A 47 -1.02 18.88 6.32
N TYR A 48 -1.10 17.87 7.18
CA TYR A 48 -1.47 16.52 6.78
C TYR A 48 -2.71 16.09 7.54
N PHE A 49 -3.76 15.81 6.79
CA PHE A 49 -5.05 15.31 7.28
C PHE A 49 -5.13 13.83 6.94
N ALA A 50 -5.44 12.99 7.92
CA ALA A 50 -5.54 11.54 7.76
C ALA A 50 -6.95 11.07 8.13
N SER A 51 -7.59 10.34 7.24
CA SER A 51 -8.81 9.59 7.52
C SER A 51 -8.46 8.13 7.72
N GLU A 52 -8.51 7.65 8.98
CA GLU A 52 -8.23 6.29 9.40
C GLU A 52 -9.10 5.94 10.61
N ILE A 53 -9.49 4.67 10.76
CA ILE A 53 -10.30 4.17 11.88
C ILE A 53 -9.60 3.10 12.72
N ASP A 54 -8.53 2.50 12.21
CA ASP A 54 -7.77 1.48 12.96
C ASP A 54 -6.90 2.19 14.02
N LYS A 55 -7.26 2.01 15.28
CA LYS A 55 -6.57 2.62 16.42
C LYS A 55 -5.07 2.31 16.48
N HIS A 56 -4.65 1.14 15.98
CA HIS A 56 -3.24 0.75 15.98
C HIS A 56 -2.47 1.44 14.86
N ALA A 57 -3.10 1.62 13.70
CA ALA A 57 -2.54 2.42 12.62
C ALA A 57 -2.40 3.89 13.04
N ILE A 58 -3.45 4.47 13.62
CA ILE A 58 -3.43 5.84 14.18
C ILE A 58 -2.32 5.99 15.22
N LYS A 59 -2.13 4.98 16.11
CA LYS A 59 -1.06 5.03 17.12
C LYS A 59 0.33 5.11 16.49
N VAL A 60 0.60 4.33 15.44
CA VAL A 60 1.86 4.41 14.69
C VAL A 60 2.04 5.77 14.02
N THR A 61 0.98 6.27 13.37
CA THR A 61 1.00 7.59 12.74
C THR A 61 1.33 8.68 13.74
N GLN A 62 0.63 8.73 14.89
CA GLN A 62 0.85 9.80 15.89
C GLN A 62 2.22 9.72 16.57
N ALA A 63 2.79 8.53 16.71
CA ALA A 63 4.13 8.37 17.26
C ALA A 63 5.22 8.91 16.31
N ASN A 64 5.06 8.68 15.00
CA ASN A 64 6.04 9.15 14.00
C ASN A 64 5.75 10.58 13.51
N TYR A 65 4.48 10.97 13.43
CA TYR A 65 4.00 12.25 12.93
C TYR A 65 2.95 12.86 13.86
N PRO A 66 3.36 13.41 15.02
CA PRO A 66 2.42 13.90 16.06
C PRO A 66 1.53 15.06 15.60
N ASN A 67 1.93 15.78 14.55
CA ASN A 67 1.17 16.90 13.99
C ASN A 67 0.12 16.47 12.95
N THR A 68 -0.07 15.18 12.71
CA THR A 68 -1.12 14.66 11.82
C THR A 68 -2.49 14.92 12.40
N ILE A 69 -3.38 15.50 11.57
CA ILE A 69 -4.76 15.81 11.96
C ILE A 69 -5.63 14.61 11.58
N GLN A 70 -6.09 13.86 12.59
CA GLN A 70 -6.96 12.69 12.38
C GLN A 70 -8.41 13.14 12.19
N LEU A 71 -9.03 12.68 11.08
CA LEU A 71 -10.41 12.97 10.70
C LEU A 71 -11.37 11.80 10.96
N GLY A 72 -10.85 10.61 11.32
CA GLY A 72 -11.66 9.42 11.58
C GLY A 72 -12.21 8.78 10.32
N ASN A 73 -13.50 8.37 10.35
CA ASN A 73 -14.13 7.66 9.24
C ASN A 73 -14.34 8.58 8.03
N VAL A 74 -13.90 8.12 6.85
CA VAL A 74 -13.94 8.84 5.58
C VAL A 74 -15.37 9.26 5.18
N GLU A 75 -16.39 8.50 5.56
CA GLU A 75 -17.80 8.81 5.27
C GLU A 75 -18.25 10.13 5.91
N PHE A 76 -17.60 10.57 6.98
CA PHE A 76 -17.92 11.81 7.69
C PHE A 76 -16.96 12.97 7.37
N VAL A 77 -15.93 12.73 6.54
CA VAL A 77 -15.00 13.78 6.15
C VAL A 77 -15.70 14.78 5.25
N THR A 78 -15.70 16.05 5.66
CA THR A 78 -16.28 17.17 4.91
C THR A 78 -15.22 18.24 4.60
N LYS A 79 -15.56 19.13 3.66
CA LYS A 79 -14.69 20.25 3.29
C LYS A 79 -14.44 21.19 4.48
N GLU A 80 -15.44 21.36 5.35
CA GLU A 80 -15.39 22.23 6.53
C GLU A 80 -14.43 21.67 7.57
N MET A 81 -14.36 20.35 7.77
CA MET A 81 -13.42 19.71 8.68
C MET A 81 -11.96 19.93 8.26
N VAL A 82 -11.71 19.93 6.97
CA VAL A 82 -10.35 20.17 6.45
C VAL A 82 -9.96 21.65 6.56
N ASN A 83 -10.88 22.58 6.37
CA ASN A 83 -10.71 24.04 6.50
C ASN A 83 -9.43 24.61 5.83
N HIS A 84 -8.90 23.94 4.84
CA HIS A 84 -7.72 24.30 4.07
C HIS A 84 -7.91 23.91 2.59
N LYS A 85 -7.26 24.64 1.70
CA LYS A 85 -7.19 24.22 0.30
C LYS A 85 -6.28 22.99 0.22
N ILE A 86 -6.84 21.83 -0.11
CA ILE A 86 -6.07 20.61 -0.34
C ILE A 86 -5.36 20.70 -1.69
N ASN A 87 -4.04 20.47 -1.66
CA ASN A 87 -3.20 20.44 -2.86
C ASN A 87 -3.05 19.01 -3.41
N LEU A 88 -2.96 18.03 -2.50
CA LEU A 88 -2.80 16.63 -2.83
C LEU A 88 -3.80 15.77 -2.03
N LEU A 89 -4.57 14.94 -2.73
CA LEU A 89 -5.43 13.92 -2.14
C LEU A 89 -4.89 12.55 -2.52
N ILE A 90 -4.56 11.73 -1.53
CA ILE A 90 -4.06 10.37 -1.74
C ILE A 90 -4.95 9.37 -1.02
N GLY A 91 -5.02 8.13 -1.51
CA GLY A 91 -5.79 7.09 -0.83
C GLY A 91 -5.61 5.70 -1.45
N GLY A 92 -5.88 4.68 -0.62
CA GLY A 92 -5.93 3.28 -1.03
C GLY A 92 -7.22 2.66 -0.51
N SER A 93 -8.31 2.74 -1.28
CA SER A 93 -9.60 2.23 -0.82
C SER A 93 -9.57 0.71 -0.59
N PRO A 94 -10.25 0.21 0.47
CA PRO A 94 -10.34 -1.23 0.71
C PRO A 94 -10.87 -2.00 -0.51
N CYS A 95 -10.16 -3.07 -0.90
CA CYS A 95 -10.47 -3.87 -2.08
C CYS A 95 -11.47 -5.00 -1.81
N GLN A 96 -11.97 -5.16 -0.58
CA GLN A 96 -12.73 -6.35 -0.18
C GLN A 96 -14.06 -6.53 -0.94
N GLY A 97 -14.60 -5.49 -1.56
CA GLY A 97 -15.74 -5.55 -2.48
C GLY A 97 -15.36 -5.96 -3.91
N PHE A 98 -14.08 -5.83 -4.26
CA PHE A 98 -13.54 -6.08 -5.61
C PHE A 98 -12.67 -7.36 -5.69
N SER A 99 -12.61 -8.18 -4.62
CA SER A 99 -11.72 -9.35 -4.58
C SER A 99 -12.34 -10.59 -5.21
N PHE A 100 -11.48 -11.43 -5.78
CA PHE A 100 -11.77 -12.66 -6.55
C PHE A 100 -12.56 -13.75 -5.80
N SER A 101 -12.73 -13.65 -4.47
CA SER A 101 -13.40 -14.66 -3.63
C SER A 101 -14.77 -14.23 -3.10
N GLY A 102 -15.27 -13.05 -3.46
CA GLY A 102 -16.59 -12.55 -3.05
C GLY A 102 -17.64 -12.72 -4.13
N LYS A 103 -18.88 -12.95 -3.72
CA LYS A 103 -20.07 -12.92 -4.58
C LYS A 103 -20.07 -11.60 -5.39
N GLN A 104 -20.50 -11.70 -6.65
CA GLN A 104 -20.56 -10.62 -7.65
C GLN A 104 -20.82 -9.23 -7.03
N LEU A 105 -20.04 -8.25 -7.48
CA LEU A 105 -20.24 -6.84 -7.11
C LEU A 105 -21.68 -6.42 -7.34
N ASN A 106 -22.30 -6.14 -6.24
CA ASN A 106 -23.40 -5.21 -6.25
C ASN A 106 -22.83 -3.83 -5.90
N PHE A 107 -23.17 -2.76 -6.61
CA PHE A 107 -22.86 -1.37 -6.22
C PHE A 107 -23.41 -1.03 -4.82
N GLU A 108 -24.26 -1.88 -4.29
CA GLU A 108 -24.82 -1.86 -2.93
C GLU A 108 -23.90 -2.49 -1.86
N ASP A 109 -22.75 -3.13 -2.23
CA ASP A 109 -21.81 -3.63 -1.23
C ASP A 109 -21.22 -2.43 -0.45
N PRO A 110 -21.38 -2.38 0.88
CA PRO A 110 -20.86 -1.28 1.71
C PRO A 110 -19.36 -0.97 1.50
N ARG A 111 -18.62 -1.97 1.03
CA ARG A 111 -17.18 -1.85 0.77
C ARG A 111 -16.85 -1.16 -0.55
N SER A 112 -17.75 -1.20 -1.53
CA SER A 112 -17.64 -0.40 -2.77
C SER A 112 -17.92 1.07 -2.50
N LYS A 113 -18.75 1.40 -1.51
CA LYS A 113 -19.05 2.77 -1.09
C LYS A 113 -17.79 3.56 -0.75
N LEU A 114 -16.79 2.94 -0.14
CA LEU A 114 -15.57 3.61 0.28
C LEU A 114 -14.74 4.16 -0.89
N PHE A 115 -14.76 3.52 -2.06
CA PHE A 115 -14.18 4.10 -3.28
C PHE A 115 -14.93 5.38 -3.68
N PHE A 116 -16.24 5.41 -3.58
CA PHE A 116 -17.03 6.60 -3.93
C PHE A 116 -16.79 7.77 -2.99
N GLU A 117 -16.37 7.52 -1.74
CA GLU A 117 -15.91 8.60 -0.84
C GLU A 117 -14.64 9.27 -1.35
N PHE A 118 -13.69 8.51 -1.92
CA PHE A 118 -12.54 9.08 -2.60
C PHE A 118 -12.98 9.97 -3.77
N VAL A 119 -13.88 9.47 -4.62
CA VAL A 119 -14.41 10.24 -5.78
C VAL A 119 -15.16 11.49 -5.32
N ARG A 120 -15.98 11.39 -4.28
CA ARG A 120 -16.70 12.52 -3.67
C ARG A 120 -15.72 13.63 -3.25
N LEU A 121 -14.72 13.28 -2.48
CA LEU A 121 -13.75 14.24 -1.96
C LEU A 121 -12.85 14.83 -3.06
N VAL A 122 -12.51 14.08 -4.11
CA VAL A 122 -11.84 14.64 -5.29
C VAL A 122 -12.71 15.71 -5.96
N LYS A 123 -14.03 15.45 -6.12
CA LYS A 123 -14.97 16.40 -6.73
C LYS A 123 -15.22 17.65 -5.86
N GLU A 124 -15.37 17.46 -4.56
CA GLU A 124 -15.66 18.55 -3.61
C GLU A 124 -14.44 19.46 -3.37
N LEU A 125 -13.28 18.85 -3.12
CA LEU A 125 -12.07 19.58 -2.73
C LEU A 125 -11.27 20.09 -3.93
N LYS A 126 -11.45 19.48 -5.11
CA LYS A 126 -10.73 19.80 -6.35
C LYS A 126 -9.23 19.98 -6.15
N PRO A 127 -8.54 18.96 -5.57
CA PRO A 127 -7.11 19.04 -5.31
C PRO A 127 -6.35 19.22 -6.63
N LYS A 128 -5.17 19.88 -6.54
CA LYS A 128 -4.29 20.03 -7.72
C LYS A 128 -3.81 18.67 -8.22
N TYR A 129 -3.48 17.78 -7.27
CA TYR A 129 -3.02 16.42 -7.53
C TYR A 129 -3.85 15.41 -6.72
N TRP A 130 -4.08 14.24 -7.30
CA TRP A 130 -4.63 13.12 -6.56
C TRP A 130 -4.03 11.79 -7.05
N LEU A 131 -3.95 10.82 -6.14
CA LEU A 131 -3.42 9.48 -6.36
C LEU A 131 -4.31 8.46 -5.64
N LEU A 132 -4.84 7.49 -6.37
CA LEU A 132 -5.51 6.31 -5.85
C LEU A 132 -4.65 5.07 -6.11
N GLU A 133 -4.40 4.27 -5.07
CA GLU A 133 -3.76 2.95 -5.16
C GLU A 133 -4.79 1.85 -4.91
N ASN A 134 -4.65 0.71 -5.60
CA ASN A 134 -5.41 -0.48 -5.26
C ASN A 134 -4.69 -1.77 -5.69
N VAL A 135 -5.19 -2.91 -5.20
CA VAL A 135 -4.72 -4.23 -5.64
C VAL A 135 -5.11 -4.50 -7.09
N VAL A 136 -4.40 -5.45 -7.73
CA VAL A 136 -4.83 -5.94 -9.04
C VAL A 136 -6.18 -6.65 -8.91
N MET A 137 -7.13 -6.23 -9.72
CA MET A 137 -8.51 -6.70 -9.76
C MET A 137 -8.93 -7.05 -11.19
N LYS A 138 -10.12 -7.60 -11.37
CA LYS A 138 -10.68 -7.87 -12.69
C LYS A 138 -10.82 -6.59 -13.51
N GLN A 139 -10.73 -6.71 -14.84
CA GLN A 139 -10.79 -5.58 -15.77
C GLN A 139 -12.08 -4.77 -15.58
N GLU A 140 -13.22 -5.43 -15.48
CA GLU A 140 -14.53 -4.79 -15.27
C GLU A 140 -14.55 -3.79 -14.11
N TYR A 141 -13.79 -4.05 -13.04
CA TYR A 141 -13.69 -3.15 -11.88
C TYR A 141 -12.70 -2.02 -12.10
N GLN A 142 -11.59 -2.31 -12.81
CA GLN A 142 -10.67 -1.27 -13.24
C GLN A 142 -11.39 -0.25 -14.14
N ASP A 143 -12.22 -0.73 -15.08
CA ASP A 143 -12.99 0.10 -16.00
C ASP A 143 -13.98 1.03 -15.26
N VAL A 144 -14.62 0.50 -14.20
CA VAL A 144 -15.50 1.34 -13.35
C VAL A 144 -14.70 2.44 -12.66
N ILE A 145 -13.58 2.10 -12.00
CA ILE A 145 -12.72 3.10 -11.34
C ILE A 145 -12.24 4.14 -12.36
N SER A 146 -11.73 3.68 -13.51
CA SER A 146 -11.24 4.53 -14.60
C SER A 146 -12.32 5.46 -15.13
N LYS A 147 -13.56 4.97 -15.29
CA LYS A 147 -14.71 5.79 -15.72
C LYS A 147 -14.99 6.95 -14.75
N TYR A 148 -14.99 6.70 -13.43
CA TYR A 148 -15.27 7.74 -12.42
C TYR A 148 -14.13 8.73 -12.25
N LEU A 149 -12.87 8.28 -12.40
CA LEU A 149 -11.67 9.11 -12.25
C LEU A 149 -11.22 9.77 -13.56
N GLY A 150 -11.69 9.28 -14.72
CA GLY A 150 -11.36 9.83 -16.04
C GLY A 150 -9.95 9.51 -16.52
N VAL A 151 -9.26 8.53 -15.89
CA VAL A 151 -7.90 8.10 -16.24
C VAL A 151 -7.77 6.59 -16.10
N GLU A 152 -6.88 5.99 -16.89
CA GLU A 152 -6.55 4.56 -16.79
C GLU A 152 -5.46 4.30 -15.75
N PRO A 153 -5.45 3.12 -15.12
CA PRO A 153 -4.44 2.78 -14.12
C PRO A 153 -3.10 2.39 -14.77
N ILE A 154 -2.02 2.68 -14.06
CA ILE A 154 -0.71 2.10 -14.34
C ILE A 154 -0.47 0.96 -13.35
N LYS A 155 -0.08 -0.20 -13.88
CA LYS A 155 0.26 -1.36 -13.07
C LYS A 155 1.77 -1.40 -12.83
N LEU A 156 2.19 -1.27 -11.58
CA LEU A 156 3.59 -1.31 -11.16
C LEU A 156 3.84 -2.42 -10.15
N ASN A 157 5.09 -2.86 -10.08
CA ASN A 157 5.52 -3.88 -9.13
C ASN A 157 6.64 -3.33 -8.22
N SER A 158 6.43 -3.38 -6.93
CA SER A 158 7.41 -2.95 -5.93
C SER A 158 8.75 -3.73 -5.98
N THR A 159 8.86 -4.80 -6.77
CA THR A 159 10.18 -5.43 -7.02
C THR A 159 11.23 -4.44 -7.52
N LEU A 160 10.81 -3.37 -8.17
CA LEU A 160 11.70 -2.32 -8.69
C LEU A 160 12.25 -1.39 -7.60
N THR A 161 11.54 -1.25 -6.49
CA THR A 161 11.86 -0.29 -5.42
C THR A 161 12.09 -0.93 -4.05
N SER A 162 11.79 -2.23 -3.90
CA SER A 162 11.94 -2.96 -2.65
C SER A 162 12.30 -4.44 -2.86
N ALA A 163 12.53 -5.16 -1.78
CA ALA A 163 12.76 -6.60 -1.80
C ALA A 163 11.46 -7.42 -1.86
N GLN A 164 10.34 -6.84 -2.29
CA GLN A 164 9.02 -7.46 -2.22
C GLN A 164 8.35 -7.53 -3.61
N ASN A 165 7.75 -8.66 -3.95
CA ASN A 165 6.90 -8.78 -5.13
C ASN A 165 5.47 -8.34 -4.79
N ARG A 166 5.17 -7.06 -5.02
CA ARG A 166 3.88 -6.43 -4.68
C ARG A 166 3.36 -5.66 -5.89
N VAL A 167 2.50 -6.27 -6.68
CA VAL A 167 1.88 -5.63 -7.85
C VAL A 167 0.66 -4.83 -7.42
N ARG A 168 0.57 -3.57 -7.88
CA ARG A 168 -0.53 -2.66 -7.59
C ARG A 168 -0.93 -1.87 -8.82
N LEU A 169 -2.13 -1.32 -8.76
CA LEU A 169 -2.71 -0.40 -9.74
C LEU A 169 -2.73 1.00 -9.16
N TYR A 170 -2.37 1.98 -9.97
CA TYR A 170 -2.28 3.39 -9.59
C TYR A 170 -3.03 4.26 -10.58
N TRP A 171 -4.00 5.04 -10.13
CA TRP A 171 -4.70 6.07 -10.88
C TRP A 171 -4.26 7.43 -10.36
N ALA A 172 -3.86 8.35 -11.23
CA ALA A 172 -3.48 9.71 -10.85
C ALA A 172 -3.83 10.71 -11.94
N ASN A 173 -4.00 11.99 -11.59
CA ASN A 173 -4.17 13.08 -12.55
C ASN A 173 -2.84 13.73 -12.97
N PHE A 174 -1.73 13.06 -12.72
CA PHE A 174 -0.39 13.42 -13.16
C PHE A 174 0.32 12.20 -13.75
N GLU A 175 1.42 12.44 -14.46
CA GLU A 175 2.15 11.35 -15.13
C GLU A 175 2.84 10.44 -14.10
N ILE A 176 2.64 9.13 -14.24
CA ILE A 176 3.35 8.10 -13.49
C ILE A 176 4.26 7.37 -14.46
N THR A 177 5.54 7.25 -14.11
CA THR A 177 6.53 6.49 -14.87
C THR A 177 6.93 5.22 -14.11
N GLU A 178 7.47 4.23 -14.81
CA GLU A 178 8.04 3.06 -14.17
C GLU A 178 9.40 3.38 -13.56
N PRO A 179 9.66 3.05 -12.28
CA PRO A 179 10.97 3.27 -11.66
C PRO A 179 12.02 2.31 -12.23
N LYS A 180 13.29 2.74 -12.20
CA LYS A 180 14.41 1.84 -12.46
C LYS A 180 14.53 0.81 -11.33
N ASP A 181 14.89 -0.44 -11.66
CA ASP A 181 15.14 -1.47 -10.66
C ASP A 181 16.36 -1.07 -9.80
N GLN A 182 16.12 -0.96 -8.49
CA GLN A 182 17.13 -0.64 -7.49
C GLN A 182 17.96 -1.88 -7.07
N GLY A 183 17.65 -3.06 -7.57
CA GLY A 183 18.37 -4.29 -7.32
C GLY A 183 18.27 -4.83 -5.89
N ILE A 184 17.40 -4.29 -5.03
CA ILE A 184 17.26 -4.67 -3.62
C ILE A 184 16.80 -6.12 -3.51
N LYS A 185 17.56 -6.98 -2.84
CA LYS A 185 17.27 -8.41 -2.66
C LYS A 185 16.67 -8.70 -1.30
N LEU A 186 16.01 -9.86 -1.15
CA LEU A 186 15.47 -10.30 0.13
C LEU A 186 16.56 -10.36 1.22
N GLN A 187 17.75 -10.83 0.89
CA GLN A 187 18.85 -10.96 1.85
C GLN A 187 19.32 -9.60 2.40
N ASP A 188 19.16 -8.52 1.63
CA ASP A 188 19.60 -7.17 2.03
C ASP A 188 18.72 -6.57 3.14
N VAL A 189 17.50 -7.09 3.32
CA VAL A 189 16.53 -6.58 4.30
C VAL A 189 16.41 -7.45 5.55
N LEU A 190 16.99 -8.66 5.55
CA LEU A 190 16.94 -9.56 6.69
C LEU A 190 17.89 -9.11 7.81
N GLU A 191 17.43 -9.17 9.05
CA GLU A 191 18.26 -8.87 10.24
C GLU A 191 19.29 -9.97 10.49
N THR A 192 18.90 -11.21 10.21
CA THR A 192 19.76 -12.38 10.36
C THR A 192 19.35 -13.47 9.37
N THR A 193 20.31 -14.23 8.91
CA THR A 193 20.09 -15.47 8.15
C THR A 193 19.85 -16.67 9.06
N GLU A 194 20.01 -16.52 10.38
CA GLU A 194 19.80 -17.59 11.35
C GLU A 194 18.31 -17.86 11.57
N MET A 195 17.96 -19.14 11.66
CA MET A 195 16.63 -19.56 12.07
C MET A 195 16.52 -19.52 13.58
N ILE A 196 15.47 -18.88 14.10
CA ILE A 196 15.16 -18.90 15.53
C ILE A 196 14.35 -20.16 15.82
N GLY A 197 14.93 -21.09 16.55
CA GLY A 197 14.27 -22.34 16.97
C GLY A 197 15.19 -23.53 17.03
N PRO A 198 14.68 -24.74 17.42
CA PRO A 198 15.51 -25.94 17.65
C PRO A 198 16.22 -26.45 16.39
N SER A 199 15.90 -25.95 15.21
CA SER A 199 16.49 -26.33 13.92
C SER A 199 17.35 -25.25 13.33
N ALA A 200 17.89 -24.31 14.11
CA ALA A 200 18.76 -23.23 13.65
C ALA A 200 19.97 -23.78 12.89
N ILE A 201 19.98 -23.60 11.58
CA ILE A 201 21.11 -23.97 10.73
C ILE A 201 21.83 -22.69 10.36
N ARG A 202 22.95 -22.43 11.05
CA ARG A 202 23.80 -21.25 10.78
C ARG A 202 24.32 -21.25 9.35
N GLY A 203 24.27 -20.07 8.71
CA GLY A 203 24.92 -19.83 7.42
C GLY A 203 24.18 -20.32 6.18
N ARG A 204 22.94 -20.84 6.27
CA ARG A 204 22.16 -21.20 5.09
C ARG A 204 21.32 -20.04 4.61
N ARG A 205 21.27 -19.84 3.28
CA ARG A 205 20.37 -18.88 2.64
C ARG A 205 18.92 -19.23 2.97
N LEU A 206 18.15 -18.23 3.44
CA LEU A 206 16.73 -18.37 3.71
C LEU A 206 15.92 -18.22 2.42
N ASN A 207 15.00 -19.16 2.20
CA ASN A 207 14.06 -19.13 1.12
C ASN A 207 12.73 -18.52 1.59
N LYS A 208 12.07 -17.76 0.72
CA LYS A 208 10.69 -17.36 0.95
C LYS A 208 9.74 -18.54 0.78
N ALA A 209 8.74 -18.62 1.63
CA ALA A 209 7.74 -19.68 1.59
C ALA A 209 6.37 -19.16 2.01
N THR A 210 5.35 -19.99 1.84
CA THR A 210 3.97 -19.74 2.29
C THR A 210 3.45 -20.97 2.99
N ILE A 211 2.70 -20.82 4.08
CA ILE A 211 2.01 -21.94 4.73
C ILE A 211 0.55 -21.91 4.28
N LEU A 212 0.12 -22.94 3.57
CA LEU A 212 -1.21 -23.05 2.97
C LEU A 212 -1.92 -24.33 3.42
N GLY A 213 -3.21 -24.21 3.68
CA GLY A 213 -4.07 -25.39 3.84
C GLY A 213 -4.24 -26.11 2.49
N ARG A 214 -3.99 -27.41 2.47
CA ARG A 214 -4.15 -28.26 1.27
C ARG A 214 -4.87 -29.57 1.64
N ARG A 215 -5.66 -30.09 0.71
CA ARG A 215 -6.15 -31.45 0.76
C ARG A 215 -5.23 -32.30 -0.10
N LEU A 216 -4.60 -33.30 0.48
CA LEU A 216 -3.63 -34.15 -0.18
C LEU A 216 -4.08 -35.61 -0.10
N ASP A 217 -4.02 -36.33 -1.22
CA ASP A 217 -4.20 -37.79 -1.23
C ASP A 217 -3.02 -38.53 -0.54
N SER A 218 -3.12 -39.85 -0.44
CA SER A 218 -2.09 -40.70 0.19
C SER A 218 -0.72 -40.58 -0.47
N ARG A 219 -0.64 -40.13 -1.72
CA ARG A 219 0.59 -39.87 -2.47
C ARG A 219 1.07 -38.42 -2.38
N GLY A 220 0.40 -37.57 -1.57
CA GLY A 220 0.72 -36.14 -1.44
C GLY A 220 0.26 -35.28 -2.62
N LYS A 221 -0.55 -35.79 -3.54
CA LYS A 221 -1.09 -35.02 -4.67
C LYS A 221 -2.25 -34.15 -4.21
N ARG A 222 -2.32 -32.92 -4.69
CA ARG A 222 -3.34 -31.93 -4.34
C ARG A 222 -4.73 -32.33 -4.86
N GLN A 223 -5.72 -32.31 -3.94
CA GLN A 223 -7.12 -32.65 -4.14
C GLN A 223 -8.04 -31.62 -3.44
N ASP A 224 -7.79 -30.33 -3.63
CA ASP A 224 -8.46 -29.27 -2.86
C ASP A 224 -10.00 -29.25 -3.04
N TYR A 225 -10.51 -29.83 -4.13
CA TYR A 225 -11.95 -29.95 -4.40
C TYR A 225 -12.62 -31.16 -3.70
N ASP A 226 -11.84 -32.16 -3.26
CA ASP A 226 -12.38 -33.29 -2.51
C ASP A 226 -12.48 -32.93 -1.03
N LYS A 227 -13.70 -32.57 -0.62
CA LYS A 227 -13.99 -32.14 0.76
C LYS A 227 -13.93 -33.29 1.77
N THR A 228 -13.88 -34.53 1.34
CA THR A 228 -13.73 -35.70 2.26
C THR A 228 -12.31 -35.80 2.82
N ILE A 229 -11.32 -35.24 2.11
CA ILE A 229 -9.92 -35.23 2.56
C ILE A 229 -9.70 -34.07 3.55
N PRO A 230 -9.17 -34.31 4.74
CA PRO A 230 -8.90 -33.25 5.71
C PRO A 230 -7.84 -32.27 5.21
N ILE A 231 -7.93 -31.02 5.66
CA ILE A 231 -6.96 -29.97 5.31
C ILE A 231 -5.66 -30.20 6.11
N THR A 232 -4.56 -30.31 5.38
CA THR A 232 -3.19 -30.36 5.95
C THR A 232 -2.49 -29.03 5.70
N GLN A 233 -1.80 -28.47 6.70
CA GLN A 233 -0.99 -27.27 6.54
C GLN A 233 0.34 -27.63 5.89
N CYS A 234 0.60 -27.07 4.71
CA CYS A 234 1.80 -27.32 3.93
C CYS A 234 2.69 -26.08 3.90
N LEU A 235 3.98 -26.26 4.11
CA LEU A 235 5.00 -25.25 3.82
C LEU A 235 5.37 -25.37 2.33
N GLU A 236 5.02 -24.39 1.52
CA GLU A 236 5.31 -24.36 0.09
C GLU A 236 6.47 -23.40 -0.20
N VAL A 237 7.58 -23.94 -0.70
CA VAL A 237 8.74 -23.20 -1.21
C VAL A 237 8.69 -23.28 -2.73
N ARG A 238 8.42 -22.16 -3.40
CA ARG A 238 8.33 -22.11 -4.85
C ARG A 238 9.63 -21.62 -5.46
N ALA A 239 10.03 -22.25 -6.56
CA ALA A 239 11.06 -21.70 -7.42
C ALA A 239 10.61 -20.31 -7.91
N THR A 240 11.46 -19.32 -7.74
CA THR A 240 11.24 -17.99 -8.31
C THR A 240 12.51 -17.49 -8.93
N ASN A 241 12.39 -16.84 -10.07
CA ASN A 241 13.53 -16.24 -10.78
C ASN A 241 14.01 -14.94 -10.11
N THR A 242 13.44 -14.57 -8.97
CA THR A 242 13.74 -13.31 -8.29
C THR A 242 14.14 -13.54 -6.84
N ASP A 243 15.20 -12.85 -6.40
CA ASP A 243 15.64 -12.79 -5.01
C ASP A 243 14.76 -11.83 -4.16
N LYS A 244 13.44 -11.82 -4.42
CA LYS A 244 12.47 -10.95 -3.75
C LYS A 244 11.56 -11.76 -2.84
N SER A 245 11.03 -11.16 -1.77
CA SER A 245 9.98 -11.71 -0.91
C SER A 245 8.67 -11.89 -1.68
N ASN A 246 7.77 -12.71 -1.16
CA ASN A 246 6.35 -12.64 -1.52
C ASN A 246 5.75 -11.31 -1.03
N CYS A 247 4.58 -10.93 -1.57
CA CYS A 247 3.81 -9.79 -1.07
C CYS A 247 3.48 -9.98 0.42
N LEU A 248 3.76 -8.97 1.23
CA LEU A 248 3.25 -8.95 2.60
C LEU A 248 1.71 -8.86 2.58
N THR A 249 1.08 -9.72 3.35
CA THR A 249 -0.36 -9.72 3.58
C THR A 249 -0.67 -9.47 5.05
N THR A 250 -1.95 -9.35 5.38
CA THR A 250 -2.42 -9.22 6.76
C THR A 250 -2.35 -10.54 7.55
N VAL A 251 -1.87 -11.61 6.92
CA VAL A 251 -1.75 -12.96 7.51
C VAL A 251 -0.29 -13.39 7.52
N ALA A 252 0.29 -13.56 8.71
CA ALA A 252 1.72 -13.85 8.88
C ALA A 252 2.19 -15.09 8.11
N LYS A 253 1.39 -16.17 8.09
CA LYS A 253 1.73 -17.44 7.44
C LYS A 253 1.78 -17.39 5.91
N ASP A 254 1.23 -16.34 5.29
CA ASP A 254 1.24 -16.19 3.84
C ASP A 254 2.65 -15.85 3.32
N THR A 255 3.51 -15.33 4.20
CA THR A 255 4.88 -14.96 3.86
C THR A 255 5.81 -15.27 5.03
N VAL A 256 6.53 -16.38 4.91
CA VAL A 256 7.48 -16.88 5.92
C VAL A 256 8.84 -17.17 5.29
N LEU A 257 9.85 -17.34 6.13
CA LEU A 257 11.22 -17.70 5.75
C LEU A 257 11.53 -19.13 6.19
N THR A 258 12.27 -19.88 5.38
CA THR A 258 12.63 -21.28 5.66
C THR A 258 13.97 -21.66 5.05
N THR A 259 14.61 -22.68 5.62
CA THR A 259 15.78 -23.36 5.02
C THR A 259 15.39 -24.58 4.18
N MET A 260 14.09 -24.89 4.11
CA MET A 260 13.61 -26.02 3.29
C MET A 260 13.86 -25.79 1.80
N PRO A 261 14.16 -26.85 1.04
CA PRO A 261 14.35 -26.75 -0.41
C PRO A 261 13.04 -26.43 -1.14
N ILE A 262 13.15 -26.11 -2.42
CA ILE A 262 11.99 -25.93 -3.30
C ILE A 262 11.13 -27.20 -3.26
N GLY A 263 9.82 -27.01 -3.03
CA GLY A 263 8.87 -28.11 -2.94
C GLY A 263 7.70 -27.83 -2.03
N ARG A 264 6.84 -28.82 -1.88
CA ARG A 264 5.72 -28.82 -0.95
C ARG A 264 6.04 -29.77 0.19
N HIS A 265 6.00 -29.24 1.42
CA HIS A 265 6.33 -29.98 2.63
C HIS A 265 5.06 -30.06 3.50
N PRO A 266 4.35 -31.21 3.51
CA PRO A 266 3.12 -31.40 4.26
C PRO A 266 3.39 -31.48 5.77
N ASP A 267 2.33 -31.25 6.56
CA ASP A 267 2.34 -31.29 8.02
C ASP A 267 3.33 -30.31 8.67
N ALA A 268 3.37 -29.09 8.14
CA ALA A 268 4.31 -28.07 8.57
C ALA A 268 4.35 -27.86 10.08
N PHE A 269 3.20 -27.92 10.77
CA PHE A 269 3.11 -27.72 12.21
C PHE A 269 3.42 -28.98 13.00
N ASN A 270 2.84 -30.14 12.62
CA ASN A 270 3.04 -31.40 13.34
C ASN A 270 4.49 -31.90 13.22
N LYS A 271 5.11 -31.75 12.05
CA LYS A 271 6.51 -32.12 11.81
C LYS A 271 7.50 -31.06 12.27
N LYS A 272 7.03 -29.93 12.82
CA LYS A 272 7.88 -28.82 13.27
C LYS A 272 8.90 -28.41 12.22
N LEU A 273 8.45 -28.25 10.98
CA LEU A 273 9.34 -27.86 9.87
C LEU A 273 10.02 -26.52 10.17
N PRO A 274 11.28 -26.34 9.77
CA PRO A 274 12.02 -25.12 10.06
C PRO A 274 11.47 -23.95 9.24
N TYR A 275 10.79 -23.04 9.90
CA TYR A 275 10.38 -21.75 9.33
C TYR A 275 10.31 -20.70 10.44
N ARG A 276 10.36 -19.44 10.03
CA ARG A 276 10.09 -18.30 10.91
C ARG A 276 9.25 -17.22 10.18
N ASN A 277 8.55 -16.44 10.96
CA ASN A 277 7.93 -15.21 10.46
C ASN A 277 9.00 -14.14 10.22
N TYR A 278 8.67 -13.14 9.42
CA TYR A 278 9.45 -11.89 9.37
C TYR A 278 9.32 -11.15 10.71
N THR A 279 10.40 -10.57 11.15
CA THR A 279 10.41 -9.68 12.32
C THR A 279 9.69 -8.36 11.98
N LYS A 280 9.45 -7.51 12.99
CA LYS A 280 8.91 -6.17 12.78
C LYS A 280 9.82 -5.33 11.87
N ILE A 281 11.12 -5.35 12.15
CA ILE A 281 12.15 -4.62 11.41
C ILE A 281 12.18 -5.08 9.95
N GLU A 282 12.23 -6.37 9.69
CA GLU A 282 12.22 -6.93 8.34
C GLU A 282 10.95 -6.54 7.57
N ARG A 283 9.80 -6.52 8.25
CA ARG A 283 8.55 -6.06 7.63
C ARG A 283 8.58 -4.57 7.30
N CYS A 284 9.15 -3.75 8.17
CA CYS A 284 9.34 -2.31 7.91
C CYS A 284 10.29 -2.12 6.70
N ARG A 285 11.43 -2.80 6.67
CA ARG A 285 12.39 -2.74 5.55
C ARG A 285 11.78 -3.17 4.22
N LEU A 286 10.94 -4.23 4.21
CA LEU A 286 10.20 -4.67 3.03
C LEU A 286 9.22 -3.62 2.49
N MET A 287 8.77 -2.71 3.34
CA MET A 287 7.89 -1.58 2.99
C MET A 287 8.67 -0.27 2.77
N ASN A 288 10.00 -0.30 2.84
CA ASN A 288 10.87 0.89 2.81
C ASN A 288 10.58 1.89 3.95
N LEU A 289 10.09 1.40 5.09
CA LEU A 289 9.90 2.16 6.33
C LEU A 289 11.16 2.10 7.20
N PRO A 290 11.38 3.07 8.11
CA PRO A 290 12.40 2.98 9.16
C PRO A 290 12.23 1.72 10.03
N ASP A 291 13.32 1.18 10.55
CA ASP A 291 13.33 -0.06 11.33
C ASP A 291 12.41 -0.01 12.57
N ASN A 292 12.37 1.15 13.24
CA ASN A 292 11.58 1.38 14.46
C ASN A 292 10.16 1.92 14.20
N TYR A 293 9.73 2.03 12.94
CA TYR A 293 8.49 2.72 12.56
C TYR A 293 7.23 2.12 13.21
N CYS A 294 7.20 0.82 13.45
CA CYS A 294 6.07 0.10 14.04
C CYS A 294 6.29 -0.30 15.52
N ASP A 295 7.21 0.34 16.26
CA ASP A 295 7.55 -0.08 17.64
C ASP A 295 6.37 0.05 18.61
N GLU A 296 5.47 0.99 18.35
CA GLU A 296 4.31 1.28 19.17
C GLU A 296 3.22 0.19 19.17
N ILE A 297 3.33 -0.81 18.30
CA ILE A 297 2.34 -1.89 18.15
C ILE A 297 2.99 -3.28 18.19
N SER A 298 2.19 -4.30 18.49
CA SER A 298 2.67 -5.69 18.54
C SER A 298 3.02 -6.22 17.15
N LEU A 299 3.77 -7.34 17.09
CA LEU A 299 4.10 -7.99 15.82
C LEU A 299 2.84 -8.35 15.01
N ASN A 300 1.79 -8.87 15.64
CA ASN A 300 0.54 -9.21 14.94
C ASN A 300 -0.14 -7.97 14.33
N GLN A 301 -0.10 -6.85 15.04
CA GLN A 301 -0.60 -5.58 14.52
C GLN A 301 0.29 -5.03 13.40
N THR A 302 1.62 -5.17 13.52
CA THR A 302 2.56 -4.84 12.44
C THR A 302 2.31 -5.68 11.18
N VAL A 303 2.00 -6.99 11.33
CA VAL A 303 1.61 -7.86 10.21
C VAL A 303 0.40 -7.29 9.48
N LYS A 304 -0.66 -6.90 10.22
CA LYS A 304 -1.86 -6.30 9.64
C LYS A 304 -1.56 -4.95 8.96
N ALA A 305 -0.84 -4.08 9.65
CA ALA A 305 -0.51 -2.73 9.19
C ALA A 305 0.34 -2.74 7.91
N THR A 306 1.42 -3.53 7.88
CA THR A 306 2.30 -3.64 6.69
C THR A 306 1.65 -4.41 5.54
N GLY A 307 0.73 -5.34 5.83
CA GLY A 307 -0.06 -6.03 4.81
C GLY A 307 -0.99 -5.07 4.05
N ASN A 308 -1.62 -4.14 4.77
CA ASN A 308 -2.51 -3.11 4.20
C ASN A 308 -1.74 -1.87 3.70
N GLY A 309 -0.56 -1.59 4.23
CA GLY A 309 0.22 -0.38 3.92
C GLY A 309 0.75 -0.34 2.49
N TRP A 310 1.24 0.83 2.10
CA TRP A 310 1.88 1.06 0.81
C TRP A 310 3.38 0.78 0.86
N ASP A 311 3.95 0.32 -0.25
CA ASP A 311 5.40 0.33 -0.45
C ASP A 311 5.87 1.78 -0.61
N VAL A 312 6.58 2.28 0.39
CA VAL A 312 7.02 3.68 0.44
C VAL A 312 7.93 4.03 -0.72
N GLY A 313 8.80 3.11 -1.14
CA GLY A 313 9.72 3.35 -2.27
C GLY A 313 8.97 3.61 -3.57
N MET A 314 7.93 2.83 -3.85
CA MET A 314 7.09 3.02 -5.03
C MET A 314 6.31 4.33 -4.96
N ILE A 315 5.68 4.63 -3.82
CA ILE A 315 4.92 5.89 -3.67
C ILE A 315 5.85 7.11 -3.74
N THR A 316 7.05 7.04 -3.17
CA THR A 316 8.08 8.10 -3.31
C THR A 316 8.40 8.38 -4.77
N HIS A 317 8.60 7.34 -5.58
CA HIS A 317 8.85 7.49 -7.02
C HIS A 317 7.66 8.15 -7.73
N ILE A 318 6.44 7.67 -7.47
CA ILE A 318 5.22 8.22 -8.08
C ILE A 318 5.05 9.70 -7.73
N LEU A 319 5.22 10.08 -6.45
CA LEU A 319 5.02 11.46 -5.99
C LEU A 319 6.07 12.43 -6.57
N LYS A 320 7.29 11.98 -6.85
CA LYS A 320 8.31 12.79 -7.56
C LYS A 320 7.83 13.23 -8.95
N GLY A 321 6.98 12.46 -9.61
CA GLY A 321 6.39 12.82 -10.90
C GLY A 321 5.49 14.06 -10.86
N MET A 322 5.01 14.49 -9.67
CA MET A 322 4.21 15.73 -9.53
C MET A 322 5.02 17.01 -9.82
N SER A 323 6.33 16.99 -9.59
CA SER A 323 7.24 18.14 -9.76
C SER A 323 7.83 18.25 -11.18
N GLU A 324 7.77 17.21 -11.97
CA GLU A 324 8.28 17.23 -13.34
C GLU A 324 7.27 17.95 -14.26
N LYS A 325 7.40 19.28 -14.41
CA LYS A 325 6.72 20.05 -15.45
C LYS A 325 7.23 19.60 -16.83
N LYS A 326 6.52 18.70 -17.49
CA LYS A 326 6.58 18.64 -18.96
C LYS A 326 5.56 19.65 -19.49
N GLU A 327 6.05 20.76 -20.03
CA GLU A 327 5.26 21.63 -20.91
C GLU A 327 4.66 20.78 -22.04
N GLY A 328 3.35 20.76 -22.12
CA GLY A 328 2.62 20.27 -23.29
C GLY A 328 1.98 18.90 -23.20
N LYS A 329 1.03 18.68 -22.29
CA LYS A 329 -0.05 17.68 -22.50
C LYS A 329 -1.40 18.20 -21.97
N LYS A 330 -2.44 17.91 -22.76
CA LYS A 330 -3.84 18.33 -22.64
C LYS A 330 -4.35 18.24 -21.19
N LYS A 331 -5.03 19.30 -20.74
CA LYS A 331 -5.94 19.25 -19.58
C LYS A 331 -6.87 18.05 -19.73
N ILE A 332 -6.74 17.07 -18.85
CA ILE A 332 -7.74 16.01 -18.69
C ILE A 332 -8.91 16.68 -17.97
N LEU A 333 -9.92 17.07 -18.75
CA LEU A 333 -11.20 17.51 -18.22
C LEU A 333 -11.94 16.26 -17.73
N LEU A 334 -12.20 16.18 -16.44
CA LEU A 334 -13.22 15.27 -15.91
C LEU A 334 -14.50 15.53 -16.73
N ARG A 335 -14.93 14.54 -17.51
CA ARG A 335 -16.20 14.64 -18.24
C ARG A 335 -17.30 14.87 -17.21
N ALA A 336 -17.99 15.98 -17.37
CA ALA A 336 -19.22 16.27 -16.66
C ALA A 336 -20.33 15.43 -17.32
N ASP A 337 -20.33 14.11 -17.05
CA ASP A 337 -21.48 13.28 -17.37
C ASP A 337 -22.47 13.35 -16.20
N THR A 338 -23.60 13.93 -16.52
CA THR A 338 -24.82 14.08 -15.74
C THR A 338 -25.49 12.71 -15.50
N HIS A 339 -24.85 11.84 -14.72
CA HIS A 339 -25.56 10.75 -14.06
C HIS A 339 -25.40 10.96 -12.57
N GLU A 340 -26.44 11.52 -11.97
CA GLU A 340 -26.67 11.49 -10.53
C GLU A 340 -26.51 10.04 -10.05
N PRO A 341 -25.85 9.81 -8.90
CA PRO A 341 -25.94 8.52 -8.24
C PRO A 341 -27.41 8.22 -7.97
N PRO A 342 -27.87 6.95 -8.03
CA PRO A 342 -29.23 6.63 -7.71
C PRO A 342 -29.56 7.22 -6.34
N SER A 343 -30.60 8.03 -6.28
CA SER A 343 -31.10 8.65 -5.05
C SER A 343 -31.29 7.56 -4.01
N LEU A 344 -30.63 7.71 -2.87
CA LEU A 344 -30.96 6.98 -1.67
C LEU A 344 -32.40 7.36 -1.26
N ALA A 345 -33.39 6.63 -1.77
CA ALA A 345 -34.70 6.63 -1.18
C ALA A 345 -34.57 6.00 0.20
N LEU A 346 -34.87 6.80 1.21
CA LEU A 346 -35.09 6.38 2.60
C LEU A 346 -36.12 5.24 2.62
N ILE A 347 -35.69 4.06 3.05
CA ILE A 347 -36.53 3.09 3.72
C ILE A 347 -35.82 2.67 5.00
#